data_3ba2f613e538056a04b9de6d9cf86f18
#
_entry.id   3ba2f613e538056a04b9de6d9cf86f18
#
_cell.length_a   1.000
_cell.length_b   1.000
_cell.length_c   1.000
_cell.angle_alpha   90.00
_cell.angle_beta   90.00
_cell.angle_gamma   90.00
#
_symmetry.space_group_name_H-M   'P 1'
#
loop_
_entity.id
_entity.type
_entity.pdbx_description
1 polymer ?
#
loop_
_entity_poly.entity_id
_entity_poly.type
_entity_poly.pdbx_seq_one_letter_code
_entity_poly.pdbx_strand_id
1 'polypeptide(L)'
;MTRTHRIPLLAALVAVALATGGCAYFNTFYSAKKSFAAAERLYLNPDDRATPQQAALYDKAILSATKLVATYPKSKYVDDAALITGRSFLGKGEYVKARESFGALASKFPDSPLNEQGLYYTAESYRRERKWETAQQYYDSLRHAYPRSKLLLDAGMREAQVDLAALRPRDAVAGLRALPADKLDERAVYEWHKTLADAYYTLSSYDSARVEYQWVETHARTLQASHEAILRQGDCLEGKRDWAGAIEHYRRYERSARAPEYRDQASLRRASALAASGKANEGLVVLQDIVNDKTRPAIAPEALYRMGFIQEVQLEDGHAARATYAKVQEQYRGSPFAKQAEQRSQNLDKIDALRAAARSDTTGRETAASAAFAVAERFLIDADRPERAIEEYGKVERDFAGTQSAPKASFAAGWVYAHKIQHKESADSVWRHLVTNYPETIYGRAASAMLRGRVDSLRTVGAIGGTLMKYPFSPNAQLYVPTEARVTAQRRSLSSSAREDSLMRARAARADSLARGRGARADTSKAKTAPPDTTKKAPFPAAPADTTKGAPAPSPAGTRSLR
;
A
#
# COMPACT_ATOMS: atom_id res chain seq x y z
N MET A 1 34.66 -26.77 73.03
CA MET A 1 33.97 -27.43 71.87
C MET A 1 32.77 -26.61 71.46
N THR A 2 32.73 -25.75 70.37
CA THR A 2 31.57 -25.24 69.70
C THR A 2 31.88 -24.15 68.66
N ARG A 3 32.95 -24.25 67.90
CA ARG A 3 33.22 -23.29 66.81
C ARG A 3 33.20 -23.87 65.36
N THR A 4 33.18 -25.20 65.25
CA THR A 4 33.41 -25.89 63.96
C THR A 4 32.13 -26.23 63.17
N HIS A 5 30.88 -26.08 63.73
CA HIS A 5 29.63 -26.41 63.03
C HIS A 5 28.89 -25.23 62.42
N ARG A 6 29.33 -23.98 62.65
CA ARG A 6 28.65 -22.80 62.08
C ARG A 6 29.05 -22.49 60.63
N ILE A 7 30.24 -22.87 60.20
CA ILE A 7 30.76 -22.60 58.85
C ILE A 7 30.01 -23.42 57.79
N PRO A 8 29.78 -24.76 57.96
CA PRO A 8 29.06 -25.53 56.93
C PRO A 8 27.58 -25.15 56.84
N LEU A 9 26.96 -24.73 57.95
CA LEU A 9 25.56 -24.27 57.92
C LEU A 9 25.40 -22.95 57.18
N LEU A 10 26.32 -22.02 57.33
CA LEU A 10 26.32 -20.74 56.61
C LEU A 10 26.60 -20.96 55.12
N ALA A 11 27.52 -21.84 54.77
CA ALA A 11 27.81 -22.21 53.40
C ALA A 11 26.62 -22.93 52.73
N ALA A 12 25.91 -23.79 53.45
CA ALA A 12 24.70 -24.45 52.97
C ALA A 12 23.54 -23.43 52.77
N LEU A 13 23.35 -22.48 53.68
CA LEU A 13 22.37 -21.41 53.54
C LEU A 13 22.66 -20.48 52.36
N VAL A 14 23.94 -20.13 52.14
CA VAL A 14 24.39 -19.34 51.00
C VAL A 14 24.20 -20.13 49.69
N ALA A 15 24.50 -21.43 49.67
CA ALA A 15 24.27 -22.28 48.50
C ALA A 15 22.77 -22.43 48.15
N VAL A 16 21.92 -22.59 49.18
CA VAL A 16 20.44 -22.62 49.00
C VAL A 16 19.92 -21.26 48.54
N ALA A 17 20.42 -20.14 49.08
CA ALA A 17 20.02 -18.80 48.63
C ALA A 17 20.48 -18.53 47.19
N LEU A 18 21.65 -18.98 46.79
CA LEU A 18 22.11 -18.88 45.39
C LEU A 18 21.35 -19.80 44.47
N ALA A 19 20.97 -21.00 44.87
CA ALA A 19 20.18 -21.93 44.10
C ALA A 19 18.72 -21.43 43.92
N THR A 20 18.11 -20.92 44.98
CA THR A 20 16.74 -20.36 44.90
C THR A 20 16.68 -19.05 44.14
N GLY A 21 17.69 -18.18 44.28
CA GLY A 21 17.81 -16.95 43.48
C GLY A 21 18.02 -17.24 41.99
N GLY A 22 18.85 -18.23 41.64
CA GLY A 22 19.04 -18.68 40.28
C GLY A 22 17.81 -19.28 39.64
N CYS A 23 17.05 -20.09 40.39
CA CYS A 23 15.81 -20.68 39.91
C CYS A 23 14.69 -19.62 39.68
N ALA A 24 14.53 -18.69 40.63
CA ALA A 24 13.51 -17.63 40.49
C ALA A 24 13.83 -16.71 39.31
N TYR A 25 15.08 -16.37 39.10
CA TYR A 25 15.57 -15.59 37.98
C TYR A 25 15.32 -16.29 36.64
N PHE A 26 15.73 -17.55 36.50
CA PHE A 26 15.55 -18.34 35.30
C PHE A 26 14.07 -18.52 34.98
N ASN A 27 13.20 -18.74 35.97
CA ASN A 27 11.77 -18.84 35.80
C ASN A 27 11.14 -17.56 35.28
N THR A 28 11.58 -16.37 35.70
CA THR A 28 11.02 -15.11 35.26
C THR A 28 11.34 -14.85 33.80
N PHE A 29 12.59 -15.05 33.38
CA PHE A 29 12.99 -14.92 31.98
C PHE A 29 12.34 -15.99 31.10
N TYR A 30 12.34 -17.24 31.56
CA TYR A 30 11.68 -18.33 30.86
C TYR A 30 10.19 -18.10 30.68
N SER A 31 9.52 -17.55 31.70
CA SER A 31 8.08 -17.19 31.60
C SER A 31 7.83 -16.13 30.53
N ALA A 32 8.67 -15.08 30.44
CA ALA A 32 8.58 -14.07 29.41
C ALA A 32 8.74 -14.68 28.01
N LYS A 33 9.82 -15.45 27.81
CA LYS A 33 10.13 -16.12 26.54
C LYS A 33 9.03 -17.11 26.12
N LYS A 34 8.53 -17.93 27.08
CA LYS A 34 7.47 -18.91 26.83
C LYS A 34 6.16 -18.23 26.41
N SER A 35 5.75 -17.18 27.12
CA SER A 35 4.51 -16.45 26.81
C SER A 35 4.61 -15.74 25.46
N PHE A 36 5.74 -15.11 25.18
CA PHE A 36 6.03 -14.48 23.89
C PHE A 36 5.98 -15.51 22.74
N ALA A 37 6.70 -16.63 22.88
CA ALA A 37 6.72 -17.68 21.87
C ALA A 37 5.32 -18.31 21.66
N ALA A 38 4.50 -18.41 22.70
CA ALA A 38 3.14 -18.89 22.58
C ALA A 38 2.26 -17.90 21.79
N ALA A 39 2.43 -16.58 21.99
CA ALA A 39 1.74 -15.56 21.22
C ALA A 39 2.16 -15.60 19.74
N GLU A 40 3.46 -15.70 19.46
CA GLU A 40 3.99 -15.74 18.08
C GLU A 40 3.51 -16.98 17.31
N ARG A 41 3.28 -18.11 17.97
CA ARG A 41 2.72 -19.34 17.34
C ARG A 41 1.27 -19.18 16.87
N LEU A 42 0.53 -18.25 17.43
CA LEU A 42 -0.85 -17.97 17.04
C LEU A 42 -0.94 -16.99 15.86
N TYR A 43 0.19 -16.45 15.42
CA TYR A 43 0.23 -15.58 14.25
C TYR A 43 -0.01 -16.38 12.97
N LEU A 44 -1.08 -16.03 12.27
CA LEU A 44 -1.33 -16.49 10.90
C LEU A 44 -0.71 -15.53 9.88
N ASN A 45 -0.87 -14.22 10.12
CA ASN A 45 -0.29 -13.16 9.29
C ASN A 45 0.30 -12.08 10.21
N PRO A 46 1.58 -11.69 10.05
CA PRO A 46 2.25 -10.68 10.88
C PRO A 46 1.60 -9.30 10.86
N ASP A 47 0.84 -8.98 9.82
CA ASP A 47 0.20 -7.66 9.67
C ASP A 47 -1.21 -7.60 10.29
N ASP A 48 -1.75 -8.73 10.74
CA ASP A 48 -3.03 -8.78 11.42
C ASP A 48 -2.93 -8.21 12.85
N ARG A 49 -4.04 -7.67 13.33
CA ARG A 49 -4.15 -7.28 14.73
C ARG A 49 -4.16 -8.53 15.62
N ALA A 50 -3.45 -8.45 16.74
CA ALA A 50 -3.45 -9.52 17.72
C ALA A 50 -4.88 -9.84 18.18
N THR A 51 -5.23 -11.12 18.20
CA THR A 51 -6.46 -11.60 18.81
C THR A 51 -6.44 -11.33 20.33
N PRO A 52 -7.58 -11.28 21.02
CA PRO A 52 -7.60 -11.13 22.48
C PRO A 52 -6.71 -12.15 23.22
N GLN A 53 -6.67 -13.39 22.73
CA GLN A 53 -5.81 -14.43 23.28
C GLN A 53 -4.33 -14.14 23.10
N GLN A 54 -3.92 -13.69 21.91
CA GLN A 54 -2.55 -13.26 21.63
C GLN A 54 -2.14 -12.07 22.48
N ALA A 55 -3.02 -11.05 22.57
CA ALA A 55 -2.78 -9.86 23.37
C ALA A 55 -2.53 -10.21 24.84
N ALA A 56 -3.33 -11.11 25.43
CA ALA A 56 -3.14 -11.57 26.80
C ALA A 56 -1.79 -12.32 27.00
N LEU A 57 -1.34 -13.07 25.99
CA LEU A 57 -0.02 -13.73 26.03
C LEU A 57 1.13 -12.72 25.94
N TYR A 58 0.99 -11.69 25.09
CA TYR A 58 1.96 -10.58 25.03
C TYR A 58 1.99 -9.79 26.34
N ASP A 59 0.84 -9.49 26.97
CA ASP A 59 0.80 -8.82 28.27
C ASP A 59 1.53 -9.62 29.35
N LYS A 60 1.34 -10.94 29.37
CA LYS A 60 2.08 -11.84 30.28
C LYS A 60 3.58 -11.85 30.00
N ALA A 61 3.98 -11.77 28.73
CA ALA A 61 5.39 -11.67 28.35
C ALA A 61 6.00 -10.33 28.82
N ILE A 62 5.31 -9.21 28.60
CA ILE A 62 5.71 -7.87 29.04
C ILE A 62 5.86 -7.83 30.56
N LEU A 63 4.85 -8.31 31.30
CA LEU A 63 4.86 -8.32 32.75
C LEU A 63 6.06 -9.11 33.30
N SER A 64 6.31 -10.30 32.74
CA SER A 64 7.44 -11.15 33.15
C SER A 64 8.79 -10.53 32.80
N ALA A 65 8.93 -9.92 31.62
CA ALA A 65 10.13 -9.22 31.17
C ALA A 65 10.41 -7.97 32.03
N THR A 66 9.40 -7.17 32.32
CA THR A 66 9.51 -5.98 33.18
C THR A 66 9.89 -6.37 34.60
N LYS A 67 9.30 -7.44 35.15
CA LYS A 67 9.68 -7.98 36.46
C LYS A 67 11.14 -8.41 36.50
N LEU A 68 11.63 -9.05 35.44
CA LEU A 68 13.06 -9.42 35.34
C LEU A 68 13.96 -8.19 35.44
N VAL A 69 13.68 -7.16 34.64
CA VAL A 69 14.48 -5.92 34.62
C VAL A 69 14.46 -5.23 35.98
N ALA A 70 13.31 -5.17 36.64
CA ALA A 70 13.16 -4.54 37.95
C ALA A 70 13.90 -5.30 39.06
N THR A 71 13.80 -6.64 39.03
CA THR A 71 14.34 -7.47 40.12
C THR A 71 15.84 -7.81 39.94
N TYR A 72 16.28 -7.92 38.67
CA TYR A 72 17.64 -8.34 38.33
C TYR A 72 18.29 -7.41 37.26
N PRO A 73 18.49 -6.12 37.57
CA PRO A 73 18.93 -5.13 36.57
C PRO A 73 20.34 -5.37 36.00
N LYS A 74 21.15 -6.16 36.67
CA LYS A 74 22.53 -6.54 36.23
C LYS A 74 22.59 -7.88 35.51
N SER A 75 21.43 -8.45 35.19
CA SER A 75 21.40 -9.74 34.54
C SER A 75 21.81 -9.66 33.08
N LYS A 76 22.44 -10.73 32.59
CA LYS A 76 22.77 -10.91 31.19
C LYS A 76 21.56 -11.07 30.25
N TYR A 77 20.34 -11.17 30.78
CA TYR A 77 19.10 -11.32 30.02
C TYR A 77 18.23 -10.05 30.00
N VAL A 78 18.76 -8.93 30.47
CA VAL A 78 17.98 -7.66 30.53
C VAL A 78 17.78 -7.07 29.15
N ASP A 79 18.75 -7.20 28.25
CA ASP A 79 18.64 -6.81 26.84
C ASP A 79 17.65 -7.71 26.07
N ASP A 80 17.69 -9.04 26.29
CA ASP A 80 16.66 -9.97 25.80
C ASP A 80 15.24 -9.58 26.26
N ALA A 81 15.11 -9.22 27.55
CA ALA A 81 13.82 -8.80 28.11
C ALA A 81 13.32 -7.49 27.46
N ALA A 82 14.21 -6.55 27.20
CA ALA A 82 13.88 -5.31 26.49
C ALA A 82 13.40 -5.60 25.04
N LEU A 83 14.09 -6.49 24.35
CA LEU A 83 13.69 -6.91 22.99
C LEU A 83 12.33 -7.63 23.00
N ILE A 84 12.10 -8.58 23.92
CA ILE A 84 10.81 -9.28 24.08
C ILE A 84 9.70 -8.28 24.37
N THR A 85 9.93 -7.29 25.23
CA THR A 85 8.96 -6.25 25.56
C THR A 85 8.59 -5.42 24.32
N GLY A 86 9.58 -4.95 23.56
CA GLY A 86 9.37 -4.19 22.35
C GLY A 86 8.62 -4.99 21.28
N ARG A 87 9.00 -6.23 21.05
CA ARG A 87 8.31 -7.13 20.11
C ARG A 87 6.88 -7.47 20.55
N SER A 88 6.64 -7.61 21.84
CA SER A 88 5.30 -7.84 22.38
C SER A 88 4.39 -6.63 22.17
N PHE A 89 4.88 -5.39 22.38
CA PHE A 89 4.15 -4.18 22.05
C PHE A 89 3.89 -4.06 20.54
N LEU A 90 4.88 -4.43 19.71
CA LEU A 90 4.71 -4.46 18.26
C LEU A 90 3.60 -5.43 17.84
N GLY A 91 3.59 -6.64 18.41
CA GLY A 91 2.55 -7.64 18.17
C GLY A 91 1.14 -7.17 18.58
N LYS A 92 1.04 -6.38 19.64
CA LYS A 92 -0.22 -5.75 20.08
C LYS A 92 -0.64 -4.54 19.24
N GLY A 93 0.21 -4.03 18.34
CA GLY A 93 -0.03 -2.80 17.58
C GLY A 93 0.25 -1.51 18.39
N GLU A 94 0.92 -1.61 19.53
CA GLU A 94 1.33 -0.48 20.36
C GLU A 94 2.70 0.06 19.89
N TYR A 95 2.72 0.59 18.66
CA TYR A 95 3.96 0.89 17.91
C TYR A 95 4.89 1.88 18.62
N VAL A 96 4.34 2.91 19.30
CA VAL A 96 5.15 3.90 20.03
C VAL A 96 5.90 3.23 21.18
N LYS A 97 5.22 2.43 22.00
CA LYS A 97 5.85 1.71 23.12
C LYS A 97 6.87 0.67 22.64
N ALA A 98 6.61 0.05 21.48
CA ALA A 98 7.57 -0.85 20.85
C ALA A 98 8.88 -0.11 20.54
N ARG A 99 8.81 1.04 19.87
CA ARG A 99 9.97 1.87 19.53
C ARG A 99 10.70 2.42 20.76
N GLU A 100 9.95 2.83 21.79
CA GLU A 100 10.55 3.23 23.10
C GLU A 100 11.35 2.10 23.71
N SER A 101 10.83 0.87 23.65
CA SER A 101 11.54 -0.32 24.17
C SER A 101 12.81 -0.62 23.37
N PHE A 102 12.76 -0.53 22.04
CA PHE A 102 13.95 -0.72 21.18
C PHE A 102 14.97 0.42 21.35
N GLY A 103 14.50 1.65 21.51
CA GLY A 103 15.38 2.80 21.82
C GLY A 103 16.05 2.66 23.20
N ALA A 104 15.33 2.14 24.18
CA ALA A 104 15.88 1.85 25.50
C ALA A 104 16.92 0.72 25.44
N LEU A 105 16.71 -0.31 24.61
CA LEU A 105 17.69 -1.36 24.34
C LEU A 105 18.99 -0.75 23.81
N ALA A 106 18.92 0.02 22.74
CA ALA A 106 20.10 0.63 22.11
C ALA A 106 20.84 1.61 23.04
N SER A 107 20.11 2.39 23.85
CA SER A 107 20.72 3.39 24.74
C SER A 107 21.34 2.79 26.00
N LYS A 108 20.73 1.74 26.57
CA LYS A 108 21.20 1.10 27.81
C LYS A 108 22.23 0.00 27.55
N PHE A 109 22.15 -0.65 26.41
CA PHE A 109 23.01 -1.78 26.02
C PHE A 109 23.60 -1.57 24.62
N PRO A 110 24.45 -0.56 24.43
CA PRO A 110 25.00 -0.21 23.11
C PRO A 110 25.78 -1.36 22.46
N ASP A 111 26.39 -2.21 23.27
CA ASP A 111 27.20 -3.36 22.81
C ASP A 111 26.35 -4.65 22.65
N SER A 112 25.05 -4.61 22.87
CA SER A 112 24.21 -5.80 22.75
C SER A 112 24.08 -6.23 21.28
N PRO A 113 24.28 -7.52 20.96
CA PRO A 113 24.04 -8.05 19.62
C PRO A 113 22.56 -7.98 19.20
N LEU A 114 21.65 -7.69 20.14
CA LEU A 114 20.22 -7.55 19.89
C LEU A 114 19.84 -6.19 19.31
N ASN A 115 20.76 -5.22 19.26
CA ASN A 115 20.53 -3.90 18.67
C ASN A 115 20.21 -3.99 17.17
N GLU A 116 20.78 -4.96 16.48
CA GLU A 116 20.45 -5.31 15.11
C GLU A 116 18.95 -5.63 14.95
N GLN A 117 18.41 -6.48 15.83
CA GLN A 117 16.98 -6.82 15.85
C GLN A 117 16.13 -5.62 16.30
N GLY A 118 16.58 -4.85 17.30
CA GLY A 118 15.90 -3.63 17.74
C GLY A 118 15.70 -2.64 16.60
N LEU A 119 16.72 -2.44 15.77
CA LEU A 119 16.66 -1.55 14.60
C LEU A 119 15.70 -2.07 13.53
N TYR A 120 15.76 -3.38 13.22
CA TYR A 120 14.85 -4.04 12.30
C TYR A 120 13.38 -3.90 12.76
N TYR A 121 13.06 -4.22 14.02
CA TYR A 121 11.70 -4.12 14.53
C TYR A 121 11.22 -2.66 14.70
N THR A 122 12.13 -1.71 14.81
CA THR A 122 11.79 -0.28 14.72
C THR A 122 11.30 0.05 13.32
N ALA A 123 11.99 -0.40 12.26
CA ALA A 123 11.54 -0.27 10.88
C ALA A 123 10.16 -0.91 10.68
N GLU A 124 9.99 -2.15 11.16
CA GLU A 124 8.71 -2.88 11.10
C GLU A 124 7.57 -2.14 11.81
N SER A 125 7.85 -1.46 12.93
CA SER A 125 6.84 -0.67 13.62
C SER A 125 6.33 0.50 12.78
N TYR A 126 7.23 1.19 12.07
CA TYR A 126 6.88 2.27 11.16
C TYR A 126 6.16 1.74 9.90
N ARG A 127 6.59 0.59 9.36
CA ARG A 127 5.92 -0.07 8.23
C ARG A 127 4.45 -0.40 8.56
N ARG A 128 4.20 -1.01 9.71
CA ARG A 128 2.83 -1.33 10.16
C ARG A 128 1.99 -0.11 10.49
N GLU A 129 2.63 1.00 10.86
CA GLU A 129 2.00 2.31 11.05
C GLU A 129 1.78 3.06 9.71
N ARG A 130 2.17 2.46 8.57
CA ARG A 130 2.12 3.01 7.20
C ARG A 130 2.93 4.30 7.03
N LYS A 131 3.99 4.47 7.80
CA LYS A 131 4.98 5.56 7.68
C LYS A 131 6.13 5.08 6.79
N TRP A 132 5.85 5.01 5.48
CA TRP A 132 6.67 4.30 4.50
C TRP A 132 8.10 4.85 4.41
N GLU A 133 8.25 6.17 4.31
CA GLU A 133 9.54 6.84 4.18
C GLU A 133 10.41 6.63 5.44
N THR A 134 9.78 6.70 6.62
CA THR A 134 10.50 6.48 7.88
C THR A 134 10.90 5.01 8.03
N ALA A 135 10.04 4.08 7.66
CA ALA A 135 10.37 2.65 7.67
C ALA A 135 11.60 2.37 6.80
N GLN A 136 11.64 2.94 5.59
CA GLN A 136 12.76 2.79 4.66
C GLN A 136 14.07 3.34 5.24
N GLN A 137 14.05 4.53 5.87
CA GLN A 137 15.23 5.09 6.55
C GLN A 137 15.80 4.17 7.62
N TYR A 138 14.94 3.45 8.36
CA TYR A 138 15.39 2.50 9.37
C TYR A 138 15.93 1.19 8.78
N TYR A 139 15.39 0.71 7.65
CA TYR A 139 15.99 -0.43 6.92
C TYR A 139 17.34 -0.04 6.33
N ASP A 140 17.48 1.17 5.78
CA ASP A 140 18.77 1.69 5.32
C ASP A 140 19.78 1.80 6.48
N SER A 141 19.32 2.27 7.63
CA SER A 141 20.15 2.32 8.84
C SER A 141 20.63 0.94 9.28
N LEU A 142 19.75 -0.08 9.20
CA LEU A 142 20.12 -1.46 9.45
C LEU A 142 21.22 -1.95 8.48
N ARG A 143 21.07 -1.66 7.20
CA ARG A 143 22.03 -2.06 6.16
C ARG A 143 23.39 -1.43 6.37
N HIS A 144 23.42 -0.15 6.76
CA HIS A 144 24.67 0.57 7.03
C HIS A 144 25.34 0.12 8.33
N ALA A 145 24.57 -0.04 9.41
CA ALA A 145 25.11 -0.40 10.71
C ALA A 145 25.52 -1.88 10.80
N TYR A 146 24.78 -2.76 10.09
CA TYR A 146 24.95 -4.21 10.16
C TYR A 146 25.00 -4.86 8.76
N PRO A 147 26.03 -4.57 7.92
CA PRO A 147 26.09 -5.02 6.53
C PRO A 147 26.20 -6.53 6.34
N ARG A 148 26.48 -7.27 7.42
CA ARG A 148 26.54 -8.75 7.44
C ARG A 148 25.35 -9.39 8.15
N SER A 149 24.34 -8.61 8.49
CA SER A 149 23.14 -9.08 9.17
C SER A 149 22.37 -10.08 8.31
N LYS A 150 21.92 -11.16 8.92
CA LYS A 150 20.99 -12.12 8.29
C LYS A 150 19.60 -11.50 8.09
N LEU A 151 19.26 -10.44 8.84
CA LEU A 151 17.98 -9.74 8.72
C LEU A 151 17.87 -8.91 7.44
N LEU A 152 18.98 -8.68 6.72
CA LEU A 152 18.96 -7.89 5.48
C LEU A 152 18.14 -8.54 4.35
N LEU A 153 18.04 -9.86 4.35
CA LEU A 153 17.17 -10.56 3.39
C LEU A 153 15.68 -10.26 3.66
N ASP A 154 15.28 -10.41 4.93
CA ASP A 154 13.90 -10.10 5.32
C ASP A 154 13.62 -8.60 5.23
N ALA A 155 14.56 -7.75 5.61
CA ALA A 155 14.46 -6.30 5.43
C ALA A 155 14.22 -5.91 3.96
N GLY A 156 15.00 -6.47 3.02
CA GLY A 156 14.81 -6.21 1.58
C GLY A 156 13.45 -6.67 1.05
N MET A 157 12.93 -7.79 1.55
CA MET A 157 11.57 -8.23 1.25
C MET A 157 10.52 -7.23 1.76
N ARG A 158 10.70 -6.73 3.00
CA ARG A 158 9.80 -5.73 3.60
C ARG A 158 9.88 -4.37 2.91
N GLU A 159 11.09 -3.95 2.50
CA GLU A 159 11.29 -2.75 1.68
C GLU A 159 10.51 -2.80 0.36
N ALA A 160 10.57 -3.93 -0.35
CA ALA A 160 9.78 -4.10 -1.56
C ALA A 160 8.26 -4.00 -1.32
N GLN A 161 7.77 -4.54 -0.19
CA GLN A 161 6.37 -4.36 0.21
C GLN A 161 6.04 -2.90 0.54
N VAL A 162 6.98 -2.17 1.18
CA VAL A 162 6.87 -0.72 1.43
C VAL A 162 6.81 0.05 0.12
N ASP A 163 7.67 -0.26 -0.84
CA ASP A 163 7.70 0.39 -2.14
C ASP A 163 6.39 0.18 -2.91
N LEU A 164 5.83 -1.03 -2.88
CA LEU A 164 4.51 -1.29 -3.46
C LEU A 164 3.41 -0.47 -2.78
N ALA A 165 3.41 -0.43 -1.45
CA ALA A 165 2.42 0.33 -0.69
C ALA A 165 2.55 1.84 -0.89
N ALA A 166 3.77 2.32 -1.17
CA ALA A 166 4.09 3.70 -1.51
C ALA A 166 3.92 4.02 -3.02
N LEU A 167 3.35 3.09 -3.80
CA LEU A 167 3.14 3.22 -5.25
C LEU A 167 4.44 3.40 -6.05
N ARG A 168 5.51 2.73 -5.63
CA ARG A 168 6.82 2.66 -6.30
C ARG A 168 7.13 1.25 -6.81
N PRO A 169 6.32 0.69 -7.71
CA PRO A 169 6.47 -0.72 -8.11
C PRO A 169 7.77 -1.02 -8.86
N ARG A 170 8.39 -0.01 -9.50
CA ARG A 170 9.71 -0.20 -10.15
C ARG A 170 10.81 -0.44 -9.15
N ASP A 171 10.78 0.28 -8.02
CA ASP A 171 11.77 0.14 -6.94
C ASP A 171 11.58 -1.20 -6.25
N ALA A 172 10.32 -1.63 -6.02
CA ALA A 172 10.01 -2.96 -5.50
C ALA A 172 10.59 -4.09 -6.38
N VAL A 173 10.39 -4.03 -7.71
CA VAL A 173 10.97 -5.01 -8.64
C VAL A 173 12.49 -5.00 -8.59
N ALA A 174 13.11 -3.82 -8.60
CA ALA A 174 14.57 -3.69 -8.56
C ALA A 174 15.14 -4.25 -7.25
N GLY A 175 14.53 -3.90 -6.11
CA GLY A 175 14.92 -4.40 -4.79
C GLY A 175 14.80 -5.92 -4.68
N LEU A 176 13.67 -6.49 -5.10
CA LEU A 176 13.46 -7.95 -5.07
C LEU A 176 14.46 -8.69 -5.95
N ARG A 177 14.76 -8.19 -7.16
CA ARG A 177 15.71 -8.83 -8.07
C ARG A 177 17.16 -8.73 -7.58
N ALA A 178 17.48 -7.75 -6.75
CA ALA A 178 18.80 -7.62 -6.14
C ALA A 178 19.02 -8.57 -4.96
N LEU A 179 17.97 -9.18 -4.41
CA LEU A 179 18.11 -10.15 -3.34
C LEU A 179 18.70 -11.47 -3.85
N PRO A 180 19.61 -12.10 -3.10
CA PRO A 180 20.13 -13.43 -3.43
C PRO A 180 19.05 -14.50 -3.16
N ALA A 181 18.27 -14.81 -4.19
CA ALA A 181 17.12 -15.73 -4.08
C ALA A 181 17.50 -17.13 -3.59
N ASP A 182 18.74 -17.56 -3.86
CA ASP A 182 19.33 -18.83 -3.40
C ASP A 182 19.52 -18.92 -1.87
N LYS A 183 19.48 -17.78 -1.18
CA LYS A 183 19.60 -17.69 0.28
C LYS A 183 18.27 -17.56 1.01
N LEU A 184 17.18 -17.41 0.28
CA LEU A 184 15.84 -17.33 0.84
C LEU A 184 15.37 -18.73 1.26
N ASP A 185 14.69 -18.82 2.40
CA ASP A 185 13.97 -20.04 2.76
C ASP A 185 12.70 -20.20 1.91
N GLU A 186 12.09 -21.37 1.94
CA GLU A 186 10.90 -21.70 1.13
C GLU A 186 9.74 -20.71 1.33
N ARG A 187 9.56 -20.20 2.56
CA ARG A 187 8.53 -19.21 2.87
C ARG A 187 8.88 -17.86 2.25
N ALA A 188 10.12 -17.43 2.38
CA ALA A 188 10.58 -16.17 1.82
C ALA A 188 10.58 -16.19 0.28
N VAL A 189 10.91 -17.32 -0.34
CA VAL A 189 10.79 -17.52 -1.80
C VAL A 189 9.34 -17.36 -2.24
N TYR A 190 8.38 -17.95 -1.52
CA TYR A 190 6.95 -17.79 -1.82
C TYR A 190 6.51 -16.32 -1.75
N GLU A 191 6.86 -15.61 -0.68
CA GLU A 191 6.54 -14.18 -0.52
C GLU A 191 7.27 -13.32 -1.57
N TRP A 192 8.47 -13.70 -1.98
CA TRP A 192 9.25 -13.04 -3.02
C TRP A 192 8.51 -13.10 -4.37
N HIS A 193 8.11 -14.29 -4.82
CA HIS A 193 7.35 -14.45 -6.05
C HIS A 193 6.01 -13.72 -6.00
N LYS A 194 5.30 -13.80 -4.88
CA LYS A 194 4.02 -13.11 -4.70
C LYS A 194 4.18 -11.59 -4.78
N THR A 195 5.16 -11.03 -4.06
CA THR A 195 5.40 -9.58 -4.07
C THR A 195 5.87 -9.11 -5.45
N LEU A 196 6.68 -9.91 -6.14
CA LEU A 196 7.12 -9.64 -7.51
C LEU A 196 5.96 -9.66 -8.50
N ALA A 197 5.04 -10.62 -8.37
CA ALA A 197 3.82 -10.69 -9.16
C ALA A 197 2.94 -9.45 -8.98
N ASP A 198 2.72 -9.02 -7.73
CA ASP A 198 1.94 -7.83 -7.39
C ASP A 198 2.61 -6.55 -7.95
N ALA A 199 3.96 -6.48 -7.92
CA ALA A 199 4.72 -5.38 -8.48
C ALA A 199 4.60 -5.31 -10.01
N TYR A 200 4.75 -6.43 -10.70
CA TYR A 200 4.56 -6.49 -12.16
C TYR A 200 3.12 -6.16 -12.57
N TYR A 201 2.13 -6.65 -11.81
CA TYR A 201 0.73 -6.31 -12.06
C TYR A 201 0.50 -4.80 -11.97
N THR A 202 1.02 -4.16 -10.92
CA THR A 202 0.93 -2.70 -10.72
C THR A 202 1.64 -1.92 -11.83
N LEU A 203 2.71 -2.47 -12.41
CA LEU A 203 3.42 -1.92 -13.58
C LEU A 203 2.69 -2.17 -14.90
N SER A 204 1.53 -2.84 -14.89
CA SER A 204 0.84 -3.33 -16.09
C SER A 204 1.70 -4.28 -16.94
N SER A 205 2.73 -4.87 -16.35
CA SER A 205 3.57 -5.91 -16.97
C SER A 205 2.91 -7.27 -16.79
N TYR A 206 1.71 -7.42 -17.36
CA TYR A 206 0.80 -8.53 -17.06
C TYR A 206 1.34 -9.92 -17.42
N ASP A 207 2.16 -10.04 -18.47
CA ASP A 207 2.77 -11.32 -18.82
C ASP A 207 3.75 -11.79 -17.75
N SER A 208 4.62 -10.89 -17.27
CA SER A 208 5.54 -11.18 -16.16
C SER A 208 4.78 -11.47 -14.87
N ALA A 209 3.76 -10.67 -14.54
CA ALA A 209 2.92 -10.91 -13.38
C ALA A 209 2.26 -12.30 -13.42
N ARG A 210 1.73 -12.71 -14.58
CA ARG A 210 1.08 -14.00 -14.75
C ARG A 210 2.04 -15.19 -14.55
N VAL A 211 3.28 -15.08 -15.01
CA VAL A 211 4.30 -16.12 -14.78
C VAL A 211 4.58 -16.27 -13.28
N GLU A 212 4.74 -15.17 -12.56
CA GLU A 212 4.99 -15.19 -11.12
C GLU A 212 3.76 -15.72 -10.35
N TYR A 213 2.53 -15.29 -10.70
CA TYR A 213 1.32 -15.86 -10.09
C TYR A 213 1.13 -17.35 -10.38
N GLN A 214 1.55 -17.84 -11.55
CA GLN A 214 1.52 -19.26 -11.85
C GLN A 214 2.48 -20.05 -10.96
N TRP A 215 3.65 -19.48 -10.67
CA TRP A 215 4.58 -20.06 -9.71
C TRP A 215 3.96 -20.06 -8.30
N VAL A 216 3.35 -18.94 -7.86
CA VAL A 216 2.65 -18.82 -6.57
C VAL A 216 1.52 -19.85 -6.45
N GLU A 217 0.73 -20.06 -7.50
CA GLU A 217 -0.33 -21.08 -7.54
C GLU A 217 0.21 -22.48 -7.25
N THR A 218 1.28 -22.87 -7.94
CA THR A 218 1.85 -24.23 -7.86
C THR A 218 2.55 -24.51 -6.54
N HIS A 219 3.02 -23.45 -5.83
CA HIS A 219 3.71 -23.55 -4.53
C HIS A 219 2.84 -23.10 -3.36
N ALA A 220 1.56 -22.85 -3.60
CA ALA A 220 0.62 -22.43 -2.54
C ALA A 220 0.40 -23.55 -1.52
N ARG A 221 0.56 -23.21 -0.23
CA ARG A 221 0.36 -24.16 0.88
C ARG A 221 -1.11 -24.34 1.29
N THR A 222 -1.98 -23.47 0.83
CA THR A 222 -3.41 -23.50 1.13
C THR A 222 -4.24 -23.40 -0.14
N LEU A 223 -5.42 -24.00 -0.14
CA LEU A 223 -6.35 -23.88 -1.27
C LEU A 223 -6.75 -22.42 -1.53
N GLN A 224 -6.86 -21.60 -0.49
CA GLN A 224 -7.18 -20.19 -0.62
C GLN A 224 -6.06 -19.43 -1.36
N ALA A 225 -4.79 -19.65 -0.99
CA ALA A 225 -3.67 -18.98 -1.63
C ALA A 225 -3.54 -19.39 -3.12
N SER A 226 -3.77 -20.67 -3.43
CA SER A 226 -3.82 -21.15 -4.83
C SER A 226 -4.98 -20.51 -5.59
N HIS A 227 -6.17 -20.44 -4.98
CA HIS A 227 -7.34 -19.79 -5.56
C HIS A 227 -7.07 -18.32 -5.90
N GLU A 228 -6.51 -17.55 -4.95
CA GLU A 228 -6.16 -16.14 -5.15
C GLU A 228 -5.19 -15.96 -6.31
N ALA A 229 -4.15 -16.80 -6.40
CA ALA A 229 -3.18 -16.76 -7.47
C ALA A 229 -3.80 -17.06 -8.85
N ILE A 230 -4.72 -18.02 -8.91
CA ILE A 230 -5.46 -18.35 -10.15
C ILE A 230 -6.33 -17.16 -10.59
N LEU A 231 -7.05 -16.54 -9.67
CA LEU A 231 -7.85 -15.34 -10.00
C LEU A 231 -6.96 -14.19 -10.50
N ARG A 232 -5.79 -13.98 -9.87
CA ARG A 232 -4.82 -12.96 -10.30
C ARG A 232 -4.27 -13.20 -11.69
N GLN A 233 -4.08 -14.46 -12.10
CA GLN A 233 -3.71 -14.79 -13.49
C GLN A 233 -4.81 -14.36 -14.48
N GLY A 234 -6.08 -14.54 -14.11
CA GLY A 234 -7.21 -14.04 -14.87
C GLY A 234 -7.24 -12.50 -14.94
N ASP A 235 -7.01 -11.83 -13.80
CA ASP A 235 -6.91 -10.37 -13.74
C ASP A 235 -5.79 -9.83 -14.68
N CYS A 236 -4.69 -10.56 -14.84
CA CYS A 236 -3.62 -10.21 -15.80
C CYS A 236 -4.10 -10.30 -17.26
N LEU A 237 -4.90 -11.30 -17.61
CA LEU A 237 -5.49 -11.42 -18.95
C LEU A 237 -6.49 -10.30 -19.21
N GLU A 238 -7.33 -9.97 -18.24
CA GLU A 238 -8.25 -8.82 -18.29
C GLU A 238 -7.48 -7.50 -18.47
N GLY A 239 -6.39 -7.29 -17.74
CA GLY A 239 -5.53 -6.11 -17.86
C GLY A 239 -4.94 -5.94 -19.25
N LYS A 240 -4.62 -7.05 -19.93
CA LYS A 240 -4.21 -7.07 -21.35
C LYS A 240 -5.37 -6.88 -22.32
N ARG A 241 -6.61 -6.85 -21.85
CA ARG A 241 -7.83 -6.93 -22.65
C ARG A 241 -7.94 -8.22 -23.48
N ASP A 242 -7.23 -9.28 -23.06
CA ASP A 242 -7.39 -10.64 -23.59
C ASP A 242 -8.63 -11.29 -22.95
N TRP A 243 -9.79 -10.76 -23.33
CA TRP A 243 -11.07 -11.22 -22.79
C TRP A 243 -11.34 -12.71 -23.08
N ALA A 244 -10.95 -13.18 -24.26
CA ALA A 244 -11.13 -14.57 -24.63
C ALA A 244 -10.29 -15.48 -23.75
N GLY A 245 -9.04 -15.14 -23.53
CA GLY A 245 -8.14 -15.83 -22.61
C GLY A 245 -8.66 -15.82 -21.18
N ALA A 246 -9.14 -14.66 -20.67
CA ALA A 246 -9.68 -14.53 -19.33
C ALA A 246 -10.94 -15.41 -19.13
N ILE A 247 -11.89 -15.36 -20.07
CA ILE A 247 -13.13 -16.17 -20.03
C ILE A 247 -12.80 -17.66 -19.99
N GLU A 248 -11.87 -18.13 -20.84
CA GLU A 248 -11.49 -19.54 -20.87
C GLU A 248 -10.69 -19.95 -19.62
N HIS A 249 -9.84 -19.07 -19.11
CA HIS A 249 -9.11 -19.28 -17.85
C HIS A 249 -10.07 -19.49 -16.68
N TYR A 250 -11.04 -18.59 -16.47
CA TYR A 250 -12.04 -18.74 -15.41
C TYR A 250 -12.93 -19.96 -15.63
N ARG A 251 -13.37 -20.25 -16.87
CA ARG A 251 -14.16 -21.44 -17.18
C ARG A 251 -13.43 -22.75 -16.86
N ARG A 252 -12.13 -22.80 -17.14
CA ARG A 252 -11.30 -23.96 -16.78
C ARG A 252 -11.21 -24.12 -15.29
N TYR A 253 -11.02 -23.01 -14.58
CA TYR A 253 -10.94 -23.03 -13.13
C TYR A 253 -12.29 -23.41 -12.49
N GLU A 254 -13.41 -22.92 -12.97
CA GLU A 254 -14.76 -23.35 -12.52
C GLU A 254 -14.92 -24.88 -12.51
N ARG A 255 -14.42 -25.56 -13.54
CA ARG A 255 -14.50 -27.03 -13.65
C ARG A 255 -13.58 -27.75 -12.68
N SER A 256 -12.46 -27.16 -12.31
CA SER A 256 -11.43 -27.78 -11.47
C SER A 256 -11.47 -27.32 -10.02
N ALA A 257 -12.22 -26.27 -9.68
CA ALA A 257 -12.29 -25.71 -8.35
C ALA A 257 -12.80 -26.72 -7.34
N ARG A 258 -12.03 -26.98 -6.28
CA ARG A 258 -12.31 -27.97 -5.26
C ARG A 258 -13.41 -27.55 -4.29
N ALA A 259 -13.57 -26.23 -4.07
CA ALA A 259 -14.55 -25.68 -3.16
C ALA A 259 -15.64 -24.91 -3.93
N PRO A 260 -16.92 -25.06 -3.57
CA PRO A 260 -18.02 -24.36 -4.26
C PRO A 260 -17.86 -22.86 -4.29
N GLU A 261 -17.40 -22.25 -3.19
CA GLU A 261 -17.14 -20.80 -3.08
C GLU A 261 -16.09 -20.30 -4.07
N TYR A 262 -15.08 -21.10 -4.40
CA TYR A 262 -14.06 -20.75 -5.39
C TYR A 262 -14.60 -20.85 -6.81
N ARG A 263 -15.47 -21.81 -7.06
CA ARG A 263 -16.19 -21.92 -8.33
C ARG A 263 -17.06 -20.70 -8.56
N ASP A 264 -17.81 -20.28 -7.54
CA ASP A 264 -18.69 -19.12 -7.61
C ASP A 264 -17.92 -17.84 -7.90
N GLN A 265 -16.77 -17.63 -7.25
CA GLN A 265 -15.91 -16.48 -7.51
C GLN A 265 -15.36 -16.49 -8.95
N ALA A 266 -14.98 -17.63 -9.47
CA ALA A 266 -14.56 -17.76 -10.86
C ALA A 266 -15.72 -17.47 -11.83
N SER A 267 -16.94 -17.94 -11.54
CA SER A 267 -18.14 -17.65 -12.34
C SER A 267 -18.48 -16.15 -12.34
N LEU A 268 -18.37 -15.47 -11.20
CA LEU A 268 -18.54 -14.01 -11.10
C LEU A 268 -17.51 -13.26 -11.96
N ARG A 269 -16.24 -13.68 -11.93
CA ARG A 269 -15.17 -13.08 -12.75
C ARG A 269 -15.44 -13.34 -14.25
N ARG A 270 -15.77 -14.59 -14.61
CA ARG A 270 -16.13 -14.93 -16.00
C ARG A 270 -17.30 -14.10 -16.53
N ALA A 271 -18.32 -13.90 -15.73
CA ALA A 271 -19.46 -13.06 -16.10
C ALA A 271 -19.04 -11.61 -16.37
N SER A 272 -18.17 -11.05 -15.53
CA SER A 272 -17.62 -9.70 -15.72
C SER A 272 -16.76 -9.60 -17.00
N ALA A 273 -15.90 -10.62 -17.26
CA ALA A 273 -15.09 -10.68 -18.47
C ALA A 273 -15.95 -10.83 -19.76
N LEU A 274 -17.03 -11.63 -19.70
CA LEU A 274 -18.01 -11.72 -20.78
C LEU A 274 -18.64 -10.36 -21.07
N ALA A 275 -19.08 -9.65 -20.06
CA ALA A 275 -19.66 -8.32 -20.23
C ALA A 275 -18.66 -7.32 -20.82
N ALA A 276 -17.42 -7.31 -20.34
CA ALA A 276 -16.34 -6.46 -20.83
C ALA A 276 -15.95 -6.77 -22.28
N SER A 277 -16.13 -8.03 -22.72
CA SER A 277 -15.88 -8.46 -24.10
C SER A 277 -17.02 -8.10 -25.08
N GLY A 278 -18.07 -7.41 -24.64
CA GLY A 278 -19.26 -7.10 -25.43
C GLY A 278 -20.36 -8.17 -25.39
N LYS A 279 -20.16 -9.24 -24.61
CA LYS A 279 -21.12 -10.36 -24.46
C LYS A 279 -21.92 -10.21 -23.15
N ALA A 280 -22.46 -9.01 -22.92
CA ALA A 280 -23.13 -8.68 -21.68
C ALA A 280 -24.29 -9.64 -21.33
N ASN A 281 -25.09 -10.03 -22.32
CA ASN A 281 -26.21 -10.96 -22.11
C ASN A 281 -25.75 -12.35 -21.68
N GLU A 282 -24.62 -12.87 -22.23
CA GLU A 282 -24.04 -14.13 -21.77
C GLU A 282 -23.57 -14.02 -20.31
N GLY A 283 -22.98 -12.87 -19.93
CA GLY A 283 -22.58 -12.58 -18.56
C GLY A 283 -23.78 -12.56 -17.60
N LEU A 284 -24.90 -11.94 -18.01
CA LEU A 284 -26.14 -11.91 -17.22
C LEU A 284 -26.72 -13.32 -16.98
N VAL A 285 -26.66 -14.22 -17.98
CA VAL A 285 -27.11 -15.61 -17.82
C VAL A 285 -26.30 -16.31 -16.74
N VAL A 286 -24.96 -16.19 -16.77
CA VAL A 286 -24.09 -16.78 -15.75
C VAL A 286 -24.44 -16.30 -14.34
N LEU A 287 -24.69 -14.99 -14.19
CA LEU A 287 -25.04 -14.42 -12.90
C LEU A 287 -26.45 -14.84 -12.44
N GLN A 288 -27.39 -14.96 -13.38
CA GLN A 288 -28.73 -15.43 -13.09
C GLN A 288 -28.73 -16.87 -12.59
N ASP A 289 -27.90 -17.73 -13.14
CA ASP A 289 -27.72 -19.12 -12.67
C ASP A 289 -27.24 -19.15 -11.21
N ILE A 290 -26.31 -18.25 -10.84
CA ILE A 290 -25.84 -18.12 -9.45
C ILE A 290 -27.00 -17.67 -8.54
N VAL A 291 -27.79 -16.69 -8.95
CA VAL A 291 -28.92 -16.16 -8.17
C VAL A 291 -30.01 -17.21 -7.98
N ASN A 292 -30.23 -18.06 -9.00
CA ASN A 292 -31.26 -19.11 -8.96
C ASN A 292 -30.86 -20.29 -8.08
N ASP A 293 -29.57 -20.48 -7.83
CA ASP A 293 -29.08 -21.56 -6.97
C ASP A 293 -29.32 -21.26 -5.47
N LYS A 294 -30.43 -21.77 -4.96
CA LYS A 294 -30.83 -21.56 -3.55
C LYS A 294 -29.94 -22.30 -2.54
N THR A 295 -29.06 -23.17 -2.98
CA THR A 295 -28.14 -23.89 -2.09
C THR A 295 -26.98 -22.99 -1.60
N ARG A 296 -26.73 -21.85 -2.28
CA ARG A 296 -25.61 -20.93 -2.02
C ARG A 296 -26.08 -19.47 -1.89
N PRO A 297 -26.91 -19.14 -0.91
CA PRO A 297 -27.51 -17.81 -0.80
C PRO A 297 -26.49 -16.69 -0.51
N ALA A 298 -25.31 -17.03 0.01
CA ALA A 298 -24.30 -16.04 0.41
C ALA A 298 -23.69 -15.26 -0.78
N ILE A 299 -23.61 -15.86 -1.98
CA ILE A 299 -23.02 -15.25 -3.18
C ILE A 299 -24.05 -14.46 -4.00
N ALA A 300 -25.35 -14.74 -3.82
CA ALA A 300 -26.42 -14.14 -4.60
C ALA A 300 -26.46 -12.60 -4.52
N PRO A 301 -26.21 -11.94 -3.39
CA PRO A 301 -26.15 -10.46 -3.34
C PRO A 301 -25.10 -9.85 -4.26
N GLU A 302 -23.91 -10.46 -4.33
CA GLU A 302 -22.86 -10.01 -5.23
C GLU A 302 -23.24 -10.25 -6.69
N ALA A 303 -23.79 -11.42 -7.00
CA ALA A 303 -24.24 -11.74 -8.35
C ALA A 303 -25.32 -10.75 -8.82
N LEU A 304 -26.34 -10.45 -8.01
CA LEU A 304 -27.37 -9.44 -8.31
C LEU A 304 -26.77 -8.04 -8.49
N TYR A 305 -25.86 -7.64 -7.61
CA TYR A 305 -25.19 -6.35 -7.75
C TYR A 305 -24.42 -6.25 -9.08
N ARG A 306 -23.67 -7.30 -9.45
CA ARG A 306 -22.94 -7.37 -10.73
C ARG A 306 -23.89 -7.37 -11.94
N MET A 307 -25.05 -8.03 -11.83
CA MET A 307 -26.09 -7.96 -12.88
C MET A 307 -26.55 -6.52 -13.09
N GLY A 308 -26.93 -5.82 -11.99
CA GLY A 308 -27.30 -4.40 -12.06
C GLY A 308 -26.21 -3.54 -12.66
N PHE A 309 -24.94 -3.80 -12.29
CA PHE A 309 -23.79 -3.10 -12.86
C PHE A 309 -23.61 -3.33 -14.37
N ILE A 310 -23.77 -4.56 -14.84
CA ILE A 310 -23.72 -4.88 -16.28
C ILE A 310 -24.85 -4.20 -17.02
N GLN A 311 -26.07 -4.20 -16.49
CA GLN A 311 -27.22 -3.52 -17.07
C GLN A 311 -26.99 -2.01 -17.16
N GLU A 312 -26.46 -1.40 -16.09
CA GLU A 312 -26.16 0.03 -16.05
C GLU A 312 -25.02 0.43 -17.00
N VAL A 313 -23.92 -0.31 -16.99
CA VAL A 313 -22.65 0.13 -17.61
C VAL A 313 -22.48 -0.40 -19.02
N GLN A 314 -22.81 -1.67 -19.27
CA GLN A 314 -22.57 -2.33 -20.55
C GLN A 314 -23.78 -2.25 -21.49
N LEU A 315 -24.99 -2.35 -20.91
CA LEU A 315 -26.23 -2.29 -21.69
C LEU A 315 -26.86 -0.88 -21.69
N GLU A 316 -26.37 0.02 -20.85
CA GLU A 316 -26.91 1.36 -20.63
C GLU A 316 -28.43 1.36 -20.26
N ASP A 317 -28.93 0.24 -19.74
CA ASP A 317 -30.30 0.08 -19.28
C ASP A 317 -30.44 0.44 -17.80
N GLY A 318 -30.59 1.74 -17.54
CA GLY A 318 -30.79 2.26 -16.18
C GLY A 318 -32.07 1.76 -15.50
N HIS A 319 -33.12 1.45 -16.30
CA HIS A 319 -34.37 0.92 -15.76
C HIS A 319 -34.20 -0.51 -15.23
N ALA A 320 -33.66 -1.40 -16.05
CA ALA A 320 -33.35 -2.77 -15.62
C ALA A 320 -32.35 -2.79 -14.46
N ALA A 321 -31.33 -1.93 -14.49
CA ALA A 321 -30.35 -1.80 -13.42
C ALA A 321 -30.99 -1.45 -12.08
N ARG A 322 -31.88 -0.43 -12.04
CA ARG A 322 -32.63 -0.05 -10.82
C ARG A 322 -33.46 -1.20 -10.28
N ALA A 323 -34.19 -1.87 -11.15
CA ALA A 323 -35.03 -3.02 -10.76
C ALA A 323 -34.17 -4.14 -10.13
N THR A 324 -32.96 -4.37 -10.65
CA THR A 324 -32.02 -5.36 -10.13
C THR A 324 -31.39 -4.90 -8.81
N TYR A 325 -30.99 -3.64 -8.68
CA TYR A 325 -30.46 -3.07 -7.45
C TYR A 325 -31.51 -3.07 -6.33
N ALA A 326 -32.79 -2.81 -6.64
CA ALA A 326 -33.89 -2.92 -5.68
C ALA A 326 -33.98 -4.33 -5.09
N LYS A 327 -33.83 -5.39 -5.91
CA LYS A 327 -33.82 -6.78 -5.40
C LYS A 327 -32.70 -7.03 -4.40
N VAL A 328 -31.49 -6.43 -4.59
CA VAL A 328 -30.40 -6.54 -3.60
C VAL A 328 -30.80 -5.91 -2.28
N GLN A 329 -31.44 -4.75 -2.32
CA GLN A 329 -31.89 -4.04 -1.12
C GLN A 329 -33.01 -4.76 -0.38
N GLU A 330 -33.98 -5.29 -1.11
CA GLU A 330 -35.15 -5.98 -0.54
C GLU A 330 -34.77 -7.33 0.07
N GLN A 331 -34.01 -8.14 -0.66
CA GLN A 331 -33.71 -9.52 -0.32
C GLN A 331 -32.49 -9.69 0.58
N TYR A 332 -31.53 -8.72 0.53
CA TYR A 332 -30.22 -8.85 1.16
C TYR A 332 -29.77 -7.58 1.87
N ARG A 333 -30.64 -6.95 2.64
CA ARG A 333 -30.39 -5.66 3.35
C ARG A 333 -29.12 -5.62 4.19
N GLY A 334 -28.71 -6.75 4.79
CA GLY A 334 -27.50 -6.87 5.59
C GLY A 334 -26.21 -7.07 4.78
N SER A 335 -26.31 -7.22 3.47
CA SER A 335 -25.14 -7.41 2.61
C SER A 335 -24.41 -6.07 2.36
N PRO A 336 -23.05 -6.08 2.27
CA PRO A 336 -22.29 -4.89 1.86
C PRO A 336 -22.70 -4.39 0.47
N PHE A 337 -23.24 -5.27 -0.40
CA PHE A 337 -23.71 -4.92 -1.74
C PHE A 337 -25.03 -4.15 -1.73
N ALA A 338 -25.86 -4.27 -0.68
CA ALA A 338 -27.12 -3.54 -0.58
C ALA A 338 -26.88 -2.02 -0.53
N LYS A 339 -25.91 -1.56 0.26
CA LYS A 339 -25.54 -0.13 0.32
C LYS A 339 -24.96 0.37 -1.02
N GLN A 340 -24.15 -0.44 -1.69
CA GLN A 340 -23.57 -0.08 -2.99
C GLN A 340 -24.67 -0.01 -4.07
N ALA A 341 -25.61 -0.96 -4.08
CA ALA A 341 -26.76 -0.97 -4.98
C ALA A 341 -27.64 0.26 -4.77
N GLU A 342 -27.91 0.65 -3.52
CA GLU A 342 -28.65 1.86 -3.17
C GLU A 342 -27.98 3.11 -3.72
N GLN A 343 -26.68 3.27 -3.50
CA GLN A 343 -25.92 4.42 -4.00
C GLN A 343 -25.98 4.53 -5.54
N ARG A 344 -25.85 3.40 -6.24
CA ARG A 344 -25.91 3.39 -7.71
C ARG A 344 -27.33 3.70 -8.21
N SER A 345 -28.36 3.14 -7.57
CA SER A 345 -29.77 3.46 -7.91
C SER A 345 -30.05 4.96 -7.74
N GLN A 346 -29.67 5.54 -6.59
CA GLN A 346 -29.81 6.99 -6.33
C GLN A 346 -29.06 7.85 -7.36
N ASN A 347 -27.92 7.37 -7.83
CA ASN A 347 -27.14 8.05 -8.88
C ASN A 347 -27.89 8.06 -10.21
N LEU A 348 -28.47 6.91 -10.61
CA LEU A 348 -29.29 6.82 -11.81
C LEU A 348 -30.49 7.76 -11.72
N ASP A 349 -31.17 7.86 -10.58
CA ASP A 349 -32.27 8.78 -10.35
C ASP A 349 -31.85 10.25 -10.50
N LYS A 350 -30.68 10.61 -9.96
CA LYS A 350 -30.12 11.97 -10.12
C LYS A 350 -29.79 12.29 -11.58
N ILE A 351 -29.22 11.33 -12.31
CA ILE A 351 -28.91 11.48 -13.74
C ILE A 351 -30.18 11.71 -14.53
N ASP A 352 -31.24 10.93 -14.27
CA ASP A 352 -32.49 11.08 -14.97
C ASP A 352 -33.19 12.41 -14.66
N ALA A 353 -33.19 12.85 -13.41
CA ALA A 353 -33.69 14.18 -13.01
C ALA A 353 -32.93 15.32 -13.71
N LEU A 354 -31.60 15.23 -13.78
CA LEU A 354 -30.76 16.22 -14.48
C LEU A 354 -31.01 16.21 -16.01
N ARG A 355 -31.19 15.04 -16.61
CA ARG A 355 -31.54 14.91 -18.02
C ARG A 355 -32.91 15.51 -18.33
N ALA A 356 -33.87 15.31 -17.44
CA ALA A 356 -35.19 15.95 -17.56
C ALA A 356 -35.08 17.47 -17.49
N ALA A 357 -34.29 18.00 -16.53
CA ALA A 357 -34.04 19.43 -16.42
C ALA A 357 -33.31 20.01 -17.65
N ALA A 358 -32.37 19.27 -18.22
CA ALA A 358 -31.64 19.69 -19.43
C ALA A 358 -32.54 19.73 -20.69
N ARG A 359 -33.63 18.97 -20.71
CA ARG A 359 -34.60 18.93 -21.83
C ARG A 359 -35.77 19.89 -21.66
N SER A 360 -35.88 20.55 -20.51
CA SER A 360 -37.01 21.42 -20.21
C SER A 360 -36.90 22.77 -20.95
N ASP A 361 -37.86 23.08 -21.78
CA ASP A 361 -37.92 24.35 -22.53
C ASP A 361 -38.26 25.56 -21.63
N THR A 362 -38.70 25.32 -20.40
CA THR A 362 -39.08 26.37 -19.43
C THR A 362 -37.87 26.90 -18.65
N THR A 363 -36.75 26.16 -18.64
CA THR A 363 -35.51 26.57 -17.99
C THR A 363 -34.59 27.22 -19.02
N GLY A 364 -34.19 28.46 -18.87
CA GLY A 364 -33.34 29.15 -19.84
C GLY A 364 -32.10 28.29 -20.27
N ARG A 365 -31.59 28.56 -21.50
CA ARG A 365 -30.54 27.75 -22.17
C ARG A 365 -29.30 27.49 -21.30
N GLU A 366 -28.87 28.45 -20.48
CA GLU A 366 -27.75 28.29 -19.56
C GLU A 366 -28.04 27.29 -18.40
N THR A 367 -29.28 27.31 -17.88
CA THR A 367 -29.71 26.39 -16.84
C THR A 367 -29.75 24.95 -17.37
N ALA A 368 -30.30 24.78 -18.59
CA ALA A 368 -30.29 23.47 -19.26
C ALA A 368 -28.85 22.97 -19.54
N ALA A 369 -27.97 23.86 -20.00
CA ALA A 369 -26.55 23.54 -20.19
C ALA A 369 -25.85 23.14 -18.88
N SER A 370 -26.14 23.85 -17.79
CA SER A 370 -25.60 23.51 -16.46
C SER A 370 -26.11 22.17 -15.96
N ALA A 371 -27.37 21.82 -16.19
CA ALA A 371 -27.93 20.51 -15.85
C ALA A 371 -27.28 19.40 -16.68
N ALA A 372 -27.09 19.61 -17.98
CA ALA A 372 -26.38 18.66 -18.84
C ALA A 372 -24.90 18.48 -18.41
N PHE A 373 -24.23 19.56 -18.03
CA PHE A 373 -22.89 19.50 -17.46
C PHE A 373 -22.86 18.68 -16.17
N ALA A 374 -23.84 18.86 -15.29
CA ALA A 374 -23.93 18.08 -14.04
C ALA A 374 -24.18 16.59 -14.31
N VAL A 375 -24.85 16.20 -15.41
CA VAL A 375 -24.92 14.77 -15.82
C VAL A 375 -23.54 14.21 -16.08
N ALA A 376 -22.68 14.90 -16.83
CA ALA A 376 -21.31 14.46 -17.08
C ALA A 376 -20.49 14.33 -15.78
N GLU A 377 -20.66 15.29 -14.84
CA GLU A 377 -20.03 15.20 -13.52
C GLU A 377 -20.48 13.94 -12.74
N ARG A 378 -21.76 13.55 -12.83
CA ARG A 378 -22.25 12.32 -12.17
C ARG A 378 -21.62 11.07 -12.76
N PHE A 379 -21.42 11.01 -14.07
CA PHE A 379 -20.69 9.88 -14.67
C PHE A 379 -19.23 9.83 -14.21
N LEU A 380 -18.58 10.98 -14.08
CA LEU A 380 -17.19 11.05 -13.64
C LEU A 380 -17.02 10.70 -12.17
N ILE A 381 -17.85 11.27 -11.30
CA ILE A 381 -17.62 11.29 -9.85
C ILE A 381 -18.31 10.12 -9.16
N ASP A 382 -19.59 9.92 -9.45
CA ASP A 382 -20.42 8.96 -8.72
C ASP A 382 -20.44 7.58 -9.38
N ALA A 383 -20.32 7.54 -10.72
CA ALA A 383 -20.32 6.29 -11.47
C ALA A 383 -18.92 5.78 -11.83
N ASP A 384 -17.88 6.62 -11.68
CA ASP A 384 -16.48 6.36 -12.06
C ASP A 384 -16.36 5.87 -13.52
N ARG A 385 -17.05 6.57 -14.43
CA ARG A 385 -17.10 6.30 -15.87
C ARG A 385 -16.52 7.49 -16.66
N PRO A 386 -15.19 7.65 -16.67
CA PRO A 386 -14.53 8.81 -17.28
C PRO A 386 -14.79 8.93 -18.80
N GLU A 387 -14.84 7.81 -19.54
CA GLU A 387 -15.12 7.82 -20.98
C GLU A 387 -16.54 8.35 -21.23
N ARG A 388 -17.52 7.88 -20.46
CA ARG A 388 -18.90 8.36 -20.58
C ARG A 388 -19.04 9.83 -20.19
N ALA A 389 -18.30 10.25 -19.16
CA ALA A 389 -18.28 11.67 -18.78
C ALA A 389 -17.76 12.55 -19.91
N ILE A 390 -16.71 12.13 -20.64
CA ILE A 390 -16.17 12.85 -21.81
C ILE A 390 -17.23 12.96 -22.90
N GLU A 391 -17.95 11.89 -23.19
CA GLU A 391 -19.03 11.91 -24.19
C GLU A 391 -20.14 12.91 -23.82
N GLU A 392 -20.55 12.89 -22.55
CA GLU A 392 -21.60 13.83 -22.05
C GLU A 392 -21.06 15.27 -22.03
N TYR A 393 -19.81 15.54 -21.66
CA TYR A 393 -19.19 16.87 -21.81
C TYR A 393 -19.16 17.33 -23.27
N GLY A 394 -18.85 16.44 -24.22
CA GLY A 394 -18.90 16.72 -25.64
C GLY A 394 -20.32 17.08 -26.15
N LYS A 395 -21.35 16.45 -25.57
CA LYS A 395 -22.77 16.85 -25.86
C LYS A 395 -23.05 18.27 -25.36
N VAL A 396 -22.62 18.62 -24.14
CA VAL A 396 -22.80 19.97 -23.60
C VAL A 396 -22.18 21.02 -24.52
N GLU A 397 -20.98 20.80 -25.02
CA GLU A 397 -20.32 21.72 -25.93
C GLU A 397 -21.08 21.89 -27.24
N ARG A 398 -21.52 20.78 -27.85
CA ARG A 398 -22.24 20.81 -29.15
C ARG A 398 -23.66 21.38 -29.03
N ASP A 399 -24.43 20.88 -28.07
CA ASP A 399 -25.86 21.15 -27.98
C ASP A 399 -26.14 22.51 -27.34
N PHE A 400 -25.22 23.00 -26.53
CA PHE A 400 -25.34 24.26 -25.79
C PHE A 400 -24.23 25.26 -26.16
N ALA A 401 -23.77 25.25 -27.41
CA ALA A 401 -22.81 26.23 -27.90
C ALA A 401 -23.29 27.67 -27.59
N GLY A 402 -22.39 28.56 -27.21
CA GLY A 402 -22.69 29.94 -26.83
C GLY A 402 -23.11 30.13 -25.36
N THR A 403 -23.23 29.06 -24.56
CA THR A 403 -23.39 29.14 -23.10
C THR A 403 -22.05 29.19 -22.39
N GLN A 404 -22.04 29.59 -21.12
CA GLN A 404 -20.82 29.53 -20.28
C GLN A 404 -20.44 28.10 -19.95
N SER A 405 -21.40 27.18 -19.98
CA SER A 405 -21.20 25.76 -19.70
C SER A 405 -20.45 25.02 -20.82
N ALA A 406 -20.53 25.48 -22.07
CA ALA A 406 -19.87 24.84 -23.22
C ALA A 406 -18.35 24.83 -23.11
N PRO A 407 -17.63 25.98 -22.97
CA PRO A 407 -16.17 25.97 -22.80
C PRO A 407 -15.74 25.31 -21.48
N LYS A 408 -16.56 25.34 -20.43
CA LYS A 408 -16.33 24.63 -19.17
C LYS A 408 -16.33 23.11 -19.40
N ALA A 409 -17.24 22.59 -20.19
CA ALA A 409 -17.34 21.17 -20.50
C ALA A 409 -16.17 20.68 -21.35
N SER A 410 -15.75 21.42 -22.38
CA SER A 410 -14.54 21.11 -23.13
C SER A 410 -13.29 21.08 -22.25
N PHE A 411 -13.13 22.06 -21.34
CA PHE A 411 -12.01 22.06 -20.41
C PHE A 411 -12.03 20.83 -19.50
N ALA A 412 -13.18 20.48 -18.95
CA ALA A 412 -13.36 19.30 -18.10
C ALA A 412 -13.04 18.00 -18.86
N ALA A 413 -13.45 17.85 -20.11
CA ALA A 413 -13.13 16.69 -20.94
C ALA A 413 -11.61 16.54 -21.15
N GLY A 414 -10.91 17.63 -21.49
CA GLY A 414 -9.46 17.65 -21.59
C GLY A 414 -8.76 17.26 -20.28
N TRP A 415 -9.29 17.74 -19.15
CA TRP A 415 -8.79 17.40 -17.83
C TRP A 415 -8.97 15.89 -17.53
N VAL A 416 -10.12 15.30 -17.87
CA VAL A 416 -10.39 13.86 -17.70
C VAL A 416 -9.43 13.03 -18.55
N TYR A 417 -9.19 13.42 -19.81
CA TYR A 417 -8.19 12.76 -20.65
C TYR A 417 -6.81 12.78 -20.03
N ALA A 418 -6.36 13.93 -19.51
CA ALA A 418 -5.02 14.10 -18.97
C ALA A 418 -4.80 13.32 -17.66
N HIS A 419 -5.80 13.30 -16.76
CA HIS A 419 -5.60 12.87 -15.38
C HIS A 419 -6.28 11.55 -15.03
N LYS A 420 -7.38 11.19 -15.75
CA LYS A 420 -8.11 9.94 -15.49
C LYS A 420 -7.76 8.86 -16.50
N ILE A 421 -7.78 9.19 -17.78
CA ILE A 421 -7.46 8.26 -18.87
C ILE A 421 -5.95 8.22 -19.15
N GLN A 422 -5.23 9.28 -18.75
CA GLN A 422 -3.77 9.44 -18.97
C GLN A 422 -3.41 9.42 -20.47
N HIS A 423 -4.27 9.96 -21.31
CA HIS A 423 -4.06 10.06 -22.76
C HIS A 423 -3.78 11.52 -23.15
N LYS A 424 -2.49 11.86 -23.15
CA LYS A 424 -2.04 13.24 -23.32
C LYS A 424 -2.41 13.83 -24.66
N GLU A 425 -2.27 13.08 -25.75
CA GLU A 425 -2.59 13.54 -27.10
C GLU A 425 -4.05 13.98 -27.25
N SER A 426 -4.98 13.22 -26.67
CA SER A 426 -6.41 13.58 -26.65
C SER A 426 -6.67 14.81 -25.79
N ALA A 427 -6.02 14.91 -24.63
CA ALA A 427 -6.11 16.10 -23.77
C ALA A 427 -5.62 17.34 -24.50
N ASP A 428 -4.44 17.27 -25.12
CA ASP A 428 -3.84 18.38 -25.88
C ASP A 428 -4.72 18.77 -27.09
N SER A 429 -5.36 17.80 -27.75
CA SER A 429 -6.28 18.05 -28.87
C SER A 429 -7.52 18.84 -28.41
N VAL A 430 -8.16 18.39 -27.30
CA VAL A 430 -9.33 19.08 -26.74
C VAL A 430 -8.95 20.49 -26.27
N TRP A 431 -7.81 20.67 -25.61
CA TRP A 431 -7.38 22.00 -25.16
C TRP A 431 -6.99 22.93 -26.31
N ARG A 432 -6.40 22.44 -27.42
CA ARG A 432 -6.17 23.25 -28.63
C ARG A 432 -7.49 23.71 -29.24
N HIS A 433 -8.47 22.80 -29.35
CA HIS A 433 -9.81 23.14 -29.81
C HIS A 433 -10.43 24.25 -28.93
N LEU A 434 -10.31 24.14 -27.61
CA LEU A 434 -10.85 25.13 -26.67
C LEU A 434 -10.13 26.49 -26.79
N VAL A 435 -8.82 26.52 -26.98
CA VAL A 435 -8.05 27.76 -27.22
C VAL A 435 -8.47 28.44 -28.52
N THR A 436 -8.76 27.66 -29.56
CA THR A 436 -9.19 28.18 -30.87
C THR A 436 -10.62 28.74 -30.85
N ASN A 437 -11.55 28.02 -30.23
CA ASN A 437 -12.98 28.38 -30.31
C ASN A 437 -13.45 29.30 -29.17
N TYR A 438 -12.74 29.31 -28.04
CA TYR A 438 -13.13 30.06 -26.84
C TYR A 438 -11.93 30.81 -26.21
N PRO A 439 -11.13 31.58 -27.01
CA PRO A 439 -9.86 32.18 -26.55
C PRO A 439 -10.02 33.15 -25.37
N GLU A 440 -11.13 33.91 -25.38
CA GLU A 440 -11.40 34.97 -24.40
C GLU A 440 -11.97 34.42 -23.06
N THR A 441 -12.38 33.16 -23.05
CA THR A 441 -12.93 32.58 -21.84
C THR A 441 -11.82 32.26 -20.83
N ILE A 442 -12.19 32.18 -19.54
CA ILE A 442 -11.26 31.73 -18.49
C ILE A 442 -10.76 30.30 -18.77
N TYR A 443 -11.57 29.46 -19.39
CA TYR A 443 -11.25 28.08 -19.75
C TYR A 443 -10.28 28.00 -20.94
N GLY A 444 -10.45 28.85 -21.95
CA GLY A 444 -9.49 28.97 -23.08
C GLY A 444 -8.10 29.42 -22.61
N ARG A 445 -8.05 30.43 -21.74
CA ARG A 445 -6.77 30.87 -21.15
C ARG A 445 -6.14 29.76 -20.29
N ALA A 446 -6.95 29.02 -19.49
CA ALA A 446 -6.46 27.90 -18.71
C ALA A 446 -5.92 26.77 -19.60
N ALA A 447 -6.65 26.39 -20.66
CA ALA A 447 -6.21 25.39 -21.65
C ALA A 447 -4.88 25.78 -22.31
N SER A 448 -4.73 27.06 -22.68
CA SER A 448 -3.47 27.60 -23.20
C SER A 448 -2.30 27.45 -22.20
N ALA A 449 -2.54 27.62 -20.91
CA ALA A 449 -1.54 27.40 -19.87
C ALA A 449 -1.17 25.91 -19.72
N MET A 450 -2.16 25.01 -19.80
CA MET A 450 -1.94 23.56 -19.77
C MET A 450 -1.06 23.09 -20.94
N LEU A 451 -1.35 23.57 -22.16
CA LEU A 451 -0.58 23.24 -23.36
C LEU A 451 0.89 23.72 -23.28
N ARG A 452 1.15 24.82 -22.57
CA ARG A 452 2.51 25.35 -22.37
C ARG A 452 3.31 24.66 -21.26
N GLY A 453 2.75 23.66 -20.61
CA GLY A 453 3.41 22.92 -19.52
C GLY A 453 3.68 23.77 -18.26
N ARG A 454 3.07 24.93 -18.13
CA ARG A 454 3.20 25.79 -16.94
C ARG A 454 2.26 25.28 -15.84
N VAL A 455 2.70 24.23 -15.15
CA VAL A 455 1.96 23.59 -14.05
C VAL A 455 1.83 24.52 -12.84
N ASP A 456 2.62 25.59 -12.74
CA ASP A 456 2.48 26.62 -11.70
C ASP A 456 1.16 27.41 -11.77
N SER A 457 0.43 27.28 -12.87
CA SER A 457 -0.92 27.86 -13.01
C SER A 457 -2.05 27.04 -12.35
N LEU A 458 -1.75 26.00 -11.58
CA LEU A 458 -2.72 25.36 -10.69
C LEU A 458 -3.38 26.36 -9.71
N ARG A 459 -2.73 27.46 -9.39
CA ARG A 459 -3.36 28.61 -8.70
C ARG A 459 -4.45 29.25 -9.53
N THR A 460 -4.25 29.43 -10.83
CA THR A 460 -5.23 29.99 -11.75
C THR A 460 -6.35 28.98 -12.04
N VAL A 461 -6.00 27.70 -12.20
CA VAL A 461 -6.97 26.60 -12.33
C VAL A 461 -7.72 26.38 -11.01
N GLY A 462 -7.11 26.59 -9.85
CA GLY A 462 -7.77 26.55 -8.55
C GLY A 462 -8.82 27.65 -8.37
N ALA A 463 -8.54 28.86 -8.86
CA ALA A 463 -9.53 29.94 -8.90
C ALA A 463 -10.66 29.69 -9.90
N ILE A 464 -10.36 29.05 -11.05
CA ILE A 464 -11.31 28.68 -12.10
C ILE A 464 -12.04 27.37 -11.74
N GLY A 465 -11.32 26.44 -11.13
CA GLY A 465 -11.77 25.09 -10.76
C GLY A 465 -12.46 25.02 -9.39
N GLY A 466 -12.85 26.14 -8.80
CA GLY A 466 -13.56 26.16 -7.52
C GLY A 466 -14.81 25.27 -7.49
N THR A 467 -15.35 24.94 -8.65
CA THR A 467 -16.46 23.99 -8.83
C THR A 467 -15.95 22.59 -9.22
N LEU A 468 -14.97 22.46 -10.10
CA LEU A 468 -14.36 21.18 -10.50
C LEU A 468 -13.47 20.56 -9.40
N MET A 469 -12.90 21.40 -8.53
CA MET A 469 -12.05 20.94 -7.41
C MET A 469 -12.81 20.73 -6.09
N LYS A 470 -14.11 21.05 -6.01
CA LYS A 470 -14.92 20.86 -4.80
C LYS A 470 -15.31 19.39 -4.55
N TYR A 471 -15.18 18.53 -5.54
CA TYR A 471 -15.60 17.14 -5.41
C TYR A 471 -14.38 16.25 -5.16
N PRO A 472 -14.32 15.56 -4.03
CA PRO A 472 -13.32 14.51 -3.83
C PRO A 472 -13.60 13.41 -4.85
N PHE A 473 -12.63 13.13 -5.71
CA PHE A 473 -12.65 11.94 -6.55
C PHE A 473 -12.87 10.70 -5.68
N SER A 474 -13.52 9.68 -6.27
CA SER A 474 -13.82 8.40 -5.61
C SER A 474 -12.67 7.96 -4.68
N PRO A 475 -12.97 7.45 -3.48
CA PRO A 475 -11.94 6.98 -2.53
C PRO A 475 -10.99 5.91 -3.10
N ASN A 476 -11.37 5.27 -4.21
CA ASN A 476 -10.54 4.29 -4.92
C ASN A 476 -9.71 4.89 -6.07
N ALA A 477 -9.92 6.15 -6.41
CA ALA A 477 -9.10 6.84 -7.41
C ALA A 477 -7.99 7.61 -6.71
N GLN A 478 -6.79 7.08 -6.74
CA GLN A 478 -5.59 7.63 -6.09
C GLN A 478 -5.02 8.91 -6.76
N LEU A 479 -5.82 9.65 -7.50
CA LEU A 479 -5.46 10.98 -8.01
C LEU A 479 -6.22 12.04 -7.23
N TYR A 480 -5.79 12.22 -6.02
CA TYR A 480 -6.24 13.24 -5.10
C TYR A 480 -5.46 14.54 -5.34
N VAL A 481 -6.14 15.58 -5.83
CA VAL A 481 -5.63 16.96 -5.72
C VAL A 481 -6.08 17.47 -4.34
N PRO A 482 -5.16 17.73 -3.39
CA PRO A 482 -5.53 18.14 -2.04
C PRO A 482 -6.25 19.49 -2.09
N THR A 483 -7.42 19.62 -1.41
CA THR A 483 -7.97 20.93 -1.10
C THR A 483 -6.98 21.70 -0.23
N GLU A 484 -6.94 23.05 -0.31
CA GLU A 484 -6.01 23.87 0.50
C GLU A 484 -6.06 23.52 2.00
N ALA A 485 -7.22 23.17 2.55
CA ALA A 485 -7.37 22.71 3.92
C ALA A 485 -6.62 21.39 4.19
N ARG A 486 -6.57 20.44 3.24
CA ARG A 486 -5.81 19.19 3.38
C ARG A 486 -4.34 19.37 3.04
N VAL A 487 -3.98 20.23 2.08
CA VAL A 487 -2.58 20.65 1.85
C VAL A 487 -2.04 21.32 3.10
N THR A 488 -2.83 22.16 3.74
CA THR A 488 -2.45 22.84 4.99
C THR A 488 -2.41 21.86 6.16
N ALA A 489 -3.34 20.88 6.26
CA ALA A 489 -3.31 19.82 7.26
C ALA A 489 -2.14 18.84 7.01
N GLN A 490 -1.90 18.47 5.76
CA GLN A 490 -0.78 17.62 5.38
C GLN A 490 0.57 18.35 5.52
N ARG A 491 0.66 19.64 5.17
CA ARG A 491 1.82 20.48 5.50
C ARG A 491 2.01 20.66 7.02
N ARG A 492 0.94 20.77 7.80
CA ARG A 492 1.02 20.80 9.27
C ARG A 492 1.45 19.46 9.84
N SER A 493 0.96 18.33 9.33
CA SER A 493 1.41 17.00 9.75
C SER A 493 2.85 16.73 9.33
N LEU A 494 3.26 17.12 8.12
CA LEU A 494 4.64 17.03 7.66
C LEU A 494 5.56 18.00 8.42
N SER A 495 5.10 19.21 8.77
CA SER A 495 5.88 20.15 9.57
C SER A 495 5.95 19.77 11.05
N SER A 496 4.95 19.10 11.61
CA SER A 496 5.02 18.53 12.97
C SER A 496 5.92 17.30 13.00
N SER A 497 5.82 16.40 12.02
CA SER A 497 6.72 15.27 11.85
C SER A 497 8.17 15.73 11.62
N ALA A 498 8.41 16.70 10.72
CA ALA A 498 9.74 17.27 10.51
C ALA A 498 10.29 18.02 11.72
N ARG A 499 9.43 18.63 12.56
CA ARG A 499 9.82 19.23 13.85
C ARG A 499 10.15 18.16 14.89
N GLU A 500 9.37 17.09 14.98
CA GLU A 500 9.66 15.96 15.86
C GLU A 500 10.94 15.25 15.44
N ASP A 501 11.16 15.04 14.14
CA ASP A 501 12.40 14.46 13.59
C ASP A 501 13.60 15.38 13.84
N SER A 502 13.43 16.69 13.71
CA SER A 502 14.47 17.68 14.04
C SER A 502 14.78 17.71 15.55
N LEU A 503 13.77 17.59 16.39
CA LEU A 503 13.93 17.49 17.85
C LEU A 503 14.58 16.16 18.25
N MET A 504 14.25 15.07 17.59
CA MET A 504 14.88 13.75 17.80
C MET A 504 16.34 13.75 17.33
N ARG A 505 16.66 14.34 16.18
CA ARG A 505 18.06 14.52 15.72
C ARG A 505 18.86 15.42 16.66
N ALA A 506 18.26 16.52 17.18
CA ALA A 506 18.89 17.39 18.15
C ALA A 506 19.12 16.68 19.50
N ARG A 507 18.19 15.83 19.94
CA ARG A 507 18.35 14.98 21.14
C ARG A 507 19.42 13.90 20.94
N ALA A 508 19.45 13.26 19.79
CA ALA A 508 20.47 12.26 19.43
C ALA A 508 21.86 12.91 19.35
N ALA A 509 21.99 14.07 18.70
CA ALA A 509 23.25 14.82 18.63
C ALA A 509 23.72 15.31 20.02
N ARG A 510 22.78 15.65 20.91
CA ARG A 510 23.08 16.05 22.29
C ARG A 510 23.49 14.86 23.15
N ALA A 511 22.90 13.67 22.94
CA ALA A 511 23.32 12.43 23.58
C ALA A 511 24.72 12.01 23.11
N ASP A 512 25.00 12.15 21.82
CA ASP A 512 26.29 11.86 21.20
C ASP A 512 27.40 12.82 21.67
N SER A 513 27.09 14.12 21.85
CA SER A 513 28.02 15.10 22.41
C SER A 513 28.28 14.86 23.90
N LEU A 514 27.28 14.39 24.66
CA LEU A 514 27.43 14.02 26.09
C LEU A 514 28.22 12.72 26.22
N ALA A 515 28.07 11.76 25.31
CA ALA A 515 28.84 10.53 25.25
C ALA A 515 30.33 10.81 24.93
N ARG A 516 30.60 11.70 23.96
CA ARG A 516 31.96 12.18 23.63
C ARG A 516 32.59 13.01 24.76
N GLY A 517 31.79 13.82 25.46
CA GLY A 517 32.27 14.58 26.61
C GLY A 517 32.60 13.71 27.85
N ARG A 518 31.97 12.53 27.99
CA ARG A 518 32.34 11.54 29.02
C ARG A 518 33.57 10.73 28.64
N GLY A 519 33.77 10.40 27.35
CA GLY A 519 34.99 9.78 26.84
C GLY A 519 36.23 10.65 27.02
N ALA A 520 36.08 11.96 26.77
CA ALA A 520 37.19 12.91 26.92
C ALA A 520 37.60 13.17 28.40
N ARG A 521 36.74 12.88 29.38
CA ARG A 521 37.09 12.97 30.83
C ARG A 521 37.70 11.71 31.40
N ALA A 522 37.58 10.56 30.73
CA ALA A 522 38.20 9.30 31.15
C ALA A 522 39.64 9.14 30.66
N ASP A 523 40.06 9.89 29.63
CA ASP A 523 41.38 9.72 29.00
C ASP A 523 42.49 10.65 29.53
N THR A 524 42.15 11.55 30.47
CA THR A 524 43.16 12.47 31.07
C THR A 524 43.91 11.89 32.28
N SER A 525 43.69 10.62 32.65
CA SER A 525 44.35 10.01 33.80
C SER A 525 45.44 8.98 33.47
N LYS A 526 45.75 8.73 32.19
CA LYS A 526 46.82 7.81 31.78
C LYS A 526 47.61 8.34 30.59
N ALA A 527 48.40 9.37 30.82
CA ALA A 527 49.47 9.75 29.89
C ALA A 527 50.74 9.98 30.66
N LYS A 528 51.54 8.93 30.82
CA LYS A 528 52.98 9.03 30.98
C LYS A 528 53.65 7.81 30.32
N THR A 529 54.57 8.16 29.41
CA THR A 529 55.68 7.36 28.85
C THR A 529 55.38 6.37 27.73
N ALA A 530 55.73 6.77 26.49
CA ALA A 530 56.72 6.12 25.61
C ALA A 530 56.81 6.83 24.24
N PRO A 531 57.93 6.71 23.52
CA PRO A 531 58.40 7.68 22.52
C PRO A 531 57.90 7.39 21.09
N PRO A 532 58.25 8.27 20.11
CA PRO A 532 57.55 8.35 18.83
C PRO A 532 58.10 7.36 17.80
N ASP A 533 57.23 6.82 16.99
CA ASP A 533 57.60 6.21 15.72
C ASP A 533 56.88 6.83 14.56
N THR A 534 57.71 7.15 13.60
CA THR A 534 57.39 7.84 12.36
C THR A 534 57.01 6.82 11.29
N THR A 535 55.80 6.96 10.68
CA THR A 535 55.65 6.70 9.25
C THR A 535 54.42 7.42 8.70
N LYS A 536 54.70 8.37 7.82
CA LYS A 536 53.78 9.08 6.94
C LYS A 536 53.06 8.13 5.98
N LYS A 537 51.78 8.34 5.75
CA LYS A 537 51.24 8.44 4.38
C LYS A 537 49.90 9.17 4.37
N ALA A 538 49.87 10.19 3.54
CA ALA A 538 48.78 11.07 3.21
C ALA A 538 47.98 10.52 1.98
N PRO A 539 47.14 11.29 1.31
CA PRO A 539 45.70 11.39 1.52
C PRO A 539 44.89 10.90 0.29
N PHE A 540 43.57 10.89 0.43
CA PHE A 540 42.61 10.59 -0.63
C PHE A 540 42.76 11.45 -1.88
N PRO A 541 42.45 10.91 -3.08
CA PRO A 541 42.10 11.73 -4.23
C PRO A 541 40.59 11.76 -4.48
N ALA A 542 40.17 12.95 -4.94
CA ALA A 542 38.85 13.33 -5.36
C ALA A 542 38.39 12.62 -6.64
N ALA A 543 37.06 12.63 -6.85
CA ALA A 543 36.40 12.18 -8.06
C ALA A 543 36.82 12.95 -9.30
N PRO A 544 36.85 12.32 -10.48
CA PRO A 544 36.91 13.04 -11.74
C PRO A 544 35.54 13.20 -12.40
N ALA A 545 35.44 14.37 -13.05
CA ALA A 545 34.30 14.84 -13.80
C ALA A 545 34.14 14.14 -15.17
N ASP A 546 32.93 14.24 -15.62
CA ASP A 546 32.32 13.98 -16.91
C ASP A 546 33.17 14.44 -18.11
N THR A 547 33.33 13.59 -19.12
CA THR A 547 33.61 14.01 -20.50
C THR A 547 32.93 13.10 -21.53
N THR A 548 31.96 13.69 -22.18
CA THR A 548 31.33 13.31 -23.45
C THR A 548 32.29 13.17 -24.61
N LYS A 549 32.03 12.16 -25.48
CA LYS A 549 32.19 12.09 -26.97
C LYS A 549 32.16 10.60 -27.36
N GLY A 550 31.27 10.10 -28.19
CA GLY A 550 30.91 10.47 -29.52
C GLY A 550 31.21 9.30 -30.46
N ALA A 551 30.17 8.53 -30.87
CA ALA A 551 29.91 7.78 -32.12
C ALA A 551 30.97 6.75 -32.61
N PRO A 552 30.64 5.81 -33.54
CA PRO A 552 29.42 5.59 -34.33
C PRO A 552 28.91 4.12 -34.36
N ALA A 553 27.75 3.97 -34.97
CA ALA A 553 27.10 2.71 -35.31
C ALA A 553 27.81 1.95 -36.44
N PRO A 554 27.53 0.65 -36.61
CA PRO A 554 27.45 0.06 -37.93
C PRO A 554 26.07 -0.49 -38.26
N SER A 555 25.64 -0.21 -39.47
CA SER A 555 24.48 -0.71 -40.20
C SER A 555 24.74 -2.08 -40.85
N PRO A 556 23.78 -2.64 -41.57
CA PRO A 556 23.36 -4.04 -41.45
C PRO A 556 23.77 -4.92 -42.66
N ALA A 557 23.76 -6.19 -42.47
CA ALA A 557 23.63 -7.21 -43.51
C ALA A 557 23.27 -8.54 -42.85
N GLY A 558 22.37 -9.35 -43.28
CA GLY A 558 21.81 -9.71 -44.54
C GLY A 558 20.83 -10.86 -44.32
N THR A 559 19.79 -10.80 -45.07
CA THR A 559 18.83 -11.85 -45.36
C THR A 559 19.42 -13.28 -45.53
N ARG A 560 18.76 -14.28 -44.93
CA ARG A 560 18.49 -15.54 -45.62
C ARG A 560 17.28 -16.27 -45.03
N SER A 561 16.28 -16.40 -45.87
CA SER A 561 15.19 -17.34 -45.87
C SER A 561 15.72 -18.77 -45.85
N LEU A 562 14.99 -19.68 -45.17
CA LEU A 562 14.57 -20.96 -45.73
C LEU A 562 13.91 -21.85 -44.65
N ARG A 563 12.66 -22.16 -44.95
CA ARG A 563 11.76 -23.29 -44.66
C ARG A 563 11.07 -23.29 -43.30
#